data_7d29078d867013b5bc784417bd4548e5
#
_entry.id   7d29078d867013b5bc784417bd4548e5
#
_cell.length_a   1.000
_cell.length_b   1.000
_cell.length_c   1.000
_cell.angle_alpha   90.00
_cell.angle_beta   90.00
_cell.angle_gamma   90.00
#
_symmetry.space_group_name_H-M   'P 1'
#
loop_
_entity.id
_entity.type
_entity.pdbx_description
1 polymer ?
#
loop_
_entity_poly.entity_id
_entity_poly.type
_entity_poly.pdbx_seq_one_letter_code
_entity_poly.pdbx_strand_id
1 'polypeptide(L)'
;MQRLSAEKENRLAGDVRRLTLKLAAPSVAAMVASSLCSLLEALILGRADARLSAAIGACFALTALEQTVGFTLGMGAGSSVSRSLGCGNSDLALRSASVGFFAALAISCIFLVVGLFFAAPVLSLLSAASDLARGAVYARYVCLCAPMLCGSLTLSSLLRAQGKTLCNMVAYLVGALLGAALLYVLCVLLNLGVHGAGAAMLIRESAIFALLLLALRRDASLIRPRLRQAKPTLSILREIMRSGLPSLLRQGTTSLSAVLLSRICAAFGAHALAGMGLAVRVCTLYSSALIGFGQGFQPVCGINFGAGKFERCKTAYLFCQKAAFGATLVLSAVTFLLAPALASRFAPDAETAAFASSALRTQSATFFAQSAVVLMTMLTQAMGMTVRSSLVATSRQGLFFIPLLLILPRLFGERGLIFCQSISDLSALLFSFFLTRNIFRTQMPCTQKASSPPAGKG
;
A
#
# COMPACT_ATOMS: atom_id res chain seq x y z
N MET A 1 9.75 -30.13 2.63
CA MET A 1 10.95 -29.43 3.18
C MET A 1 12.08 -29.35 2.18
N GLN A 2 12.51 -30.41 1.50
CA GLN A 2 13.62 -30.38 0.50
C GLN A 2 13.41 -29.39 -0.65
N ARG A 3 12.20 -29.25 -1.21
CA ARG A 3 11.89 -28.25 -2.25
C ARG A 3 11.98 -26.81 -1.77
N LEU A 4 11.62 -26.54 -0.51
CA LEU A 4 11.83 -25.21 0.12
C LEU A 4 13.31 -24.86 0.28
N SER A 5 14.17 -25.84 0.58
CA SER A 5 15.61 -25.63 0.67
C SER A 5 16.24 -25.36 -0.70
N ALA A 6 15.84 -26.12 -1.74
CA ALA A 6 16.34 -25.93 -3.10
C ALA A 6 15.89 -24.56 -3.72
N GLU A 7 14.63 -24.16 -3.53
CA GLU A 7 14.17 -22.82 -3.95
C GLU A 7 14.89 -21.68 -3.18
N LYS A 8 15.19 -21.91 -1.90
CA LYS A 8 15.95 -20.97 -1.07
C LYS A 8 17.40 -20.85 -1.58
N GLU A 9 18.07 -21.98 -1.85
CA GLU A 9 19.44 -22.00 -2.39
C GLU A 9 19.50 -21.27 -3.73
N ASN A 10 18.56 -21.51 -4.62
CA ASN A 10 18.49 -20.85 -5.91
C ASN A 10 18.30 -19.32 -5.79
N ARG A 11 17.53 -18.85 -4.78
CA ARG A 11 17.35 -17.43 -4.48
C ARG A 11 18.58 -16.79 -3.82
N LEU A 12 19.38 -17.57 -3.10
CA LEU A 12 20.60 -17.12 -2.44
C LEU A 12 21.86 -17.27 -3.31
N ALA A 13 21.81 -18.06 -4.40
CA ALA A 13 22.92 -18.31 -5.32
C ALA A 13 22.83 -17.47 -6.61
N GLY A 14 21.62 -17.24 -7.16
CA GLY A 14 21.42 -16.54 -8.43
C GLY A 14 21.75 -15.04 -8.40
N ASP A 15 21.81 -14.41 -9.58
CA ASP A 15 21.99 -12.95 -9.70
C ASP A 15 20.84 -12.21 -9.02
N VAL A 16 21.16 -11.45 -7.99
CA VAL A 16 20.21 -10.73 -7.17
C VAL A 16 19.46 -9.65 -7.96
N ARG A 17 20.07 -9.08 -8.99
CA ARG A 17 19.44 -8.05 -9.85
C ARG A 17 18.34 -8.66 -10.68
N ARG A 18 18.64 -9.79 -11.34
CA ARG A 18 17.67 -10.53 -12.16
C ARG A 18 16.50 -11.08 -11.32
N LEU A 19 16.82 -11.60 -10.13
CA LEU A 19 15.82 -12.07 -9.18
C LEU A 19 14.87 -10.94 -8.76
N THR A 20 15.42 -9.77 -8.43
CA THR A 20 14.62 -8.62 -8.00
C THR A 20 13.67 -8.15 -9.11
N LEU A 21 14.15 -8.04 -10.35
CA LEU A 21 13.30 -7.67 -11.49
C LEU A 21 12.19 -8.69 -11.73
N LYS A 22 12.50 -9.98 -11.64
CA LYS A 22 11.52 -11.07 -11.79
C LYS A 22 10.40 -11.00 -10.76
N LEU A 23 10.69 -10.57 -9.55
CA LEU A 23 9.67 -10.41 -8.49
C LEU A 23 9.00 -9.03 -8.51
N ALA A 24 9.70 -8.00 -8.94
CA ALA A 24 9.17 -6.65 -8.99
C ALA A 24 8.18 -6.44 -10.16
N ALA A 25 8.47 -6.97 -11.35
CA ALA A 25 7.61 -6.76 -12.51
C ALA A 25 6.16 -7.20 -12.30
N PRO A 26 5.85 -8.41 -11.78
CA PRO A 26 4.48 -8.78 -11.47
C PRO A 26 3.85 -7.93 -10.37
N SER A 27 4.64 -7.48 -9.37
CA SER A 27 4.14 -6.62 -8.28
C SER A 27 3.78 -5.23 -8.80
N VAL A 28 4.57 -4.66 -9.71
CA VAL A 28 4.27 -3.39 -10.40
C VAL A 28 2.98 -3.53 -11.21
N ALA A 29 2.87 -4.60 -12.01
CA ALA A 29 1.67 -4.85 -12.82
C ALA A 29 0.40 -4.95 -11.96
N ALA A 30 0.46 -5.66 -10.82
CA ALA A 30 -0.64 -5.78 -9.88
C ALA A 30 -1.07 -4.41 -9.30
N MET A 31 -0.10 -3.59 -8.88
CA MET A 31 -0.38 -2.29 -8.27
C MET A 31 -0.90 -1.27 -9.28
N VAL A 32 -0.34 -1.26 -10.49
CA VAL A 32 -0.81 -0.39 -11.58
C VAL A 32 -2.22 -0.80 -12.02
N ALA A 33 -2.48 -2.09 -12.21
CA ALA A 33 -3.80 -2.60 -12.54
C ALA A 33 -4.85 -2.22 -11.49
N SER A 34 -4.53 -2.38 -10.20
CA SER A 34 -5.40 -1.96 -9.09
C SER A 34 -5.70 -0.45 -9.13
N SER A 35 -4.69 0.39 -9.39
CA SER A 35 -4.86 1.85 -9.47
C SER A 35 -5.67 2.27 -10.69
N LEU A 36 -5.44 1.66 -11.85
CA LEU A 36 -6.23 1.91 -13.06
C LEU A 36 -7.68 1.50 -12.85
N CYS A 37 -7.92 0.37 -12.20
CA CYS A 37 -9.27 -0.07 -11.87
C CYS A 37 -9.99 0.93 -10.97
N SER A 38 -9.33 1.43 -9.92
CA SER A 38 -9.90 2.44 -9.02
C SER A 38 -10.24 3.75 -9.77
N LEU A 39 -9.44 4.12 -10.77
CA LEU A 39 -9.75 5.27 -11.65
C LEU A 39 -10.95 5.00 -12.53
N LEU A 40 -11.05 3.80 -13.14
CA LEU A 40 -12.20 3.40 -13.95
C LEU A 40 -13.48 3.33 -13.12
N GLU A 41 -13.42 2.77 -11.93
CA GLU A 41 -14.53 2.73 -10.97
C GLU A 41 -15.02 4.15 -10.65
N ALA A 42 -14.12 5.08 -10.35
CA ALA A 42 -14.46 6.47 -10.10
C ALA A 42 -15.11 7.18 -11.30
N LEU A 43 -14.65 6.86 -12.53
CA LEU A 43 -15.22 7.39 -13.77
C LEU A 43 -16.63 6.83 -14.06
N ILE A 44 -16.83 5.52 -13.86
CA ILE A 44 -18.12 4.86 -14.05
C ILE A 44 -19.13 5.44 -13.07
N LEU A 45 -18.79 5.55 -11.79
CA LEU A 45 -19.66 6.09 -10.74
C LEU A 45 -19.96 7.57 -10.94
N GLY A 46 -18.96 8.36 -11.33
CA GLY A 46 -19.15 9.80 -11.56
C GLY A 46 -20.10 10.11 -12.73
N ARG A 47 -20.20 9.19 -13.71
CA ARG A 47 -21.13 9.31 -14.83
C ARG A 47 -22.52 8.73 -14.56
N ALA A 48 -22.60 7.72 -13.67
CA ALA A 48 -23.85 7.04 -13.36
C ALA A 48 -24.77 7.89 -12.47
N ASP A 49 -24.28 8.36 -11.33
CA ASP A 49 -25.03 9.18 -10.37
C ASP A 49 -24.07 9.95 -9.45
N ALA A 50 -24.17 11.28 -9.46
CA ALA A 50 -23.35 12.14 -8.59
C ALA A 50 -23.63 11.90 -7.09
N ARG A 51 -24.89 11.59 -6.72
CA ARG A 51 -25.26 11.28 -5.34
C ARG A 51 -24.66 9.94 -4.88
N LEU A 52 -24.62 8.94 -5.78
CA LEU A 52 -23.95 7.66 -5.53
C LEU A 52 -22.45 7.85 -5.31
N SER A 53 -21.82 8.65 -6.16
CA SER A 53 -20.39 8.99 -6.03
C SER A 53 -20.09 9.68 -4.70
N ALA A 54 -20.95 10.61 -4.25
CA ALA A 54 -20.80 11.27 -2.95
C ALA A 54 -20.95 10.29 -1.77
N ALA A 55 -21.93 9.38 -1.82
CA ALA A 55 -22.13 8.35 -0.79
C ALA A 55 -20.92 7.40 -0.66
N ILE A 56 -20.35 6.98 -1.79
CA ILE A 56 -19.14 6.15 -1.82
C ILE A 56 -17.93 6.94 -1.28
N GLY A 57 -17.80 8.21 -1.68
CA GLY A 57 -16.73 9.10 -1.18
C GLY A 57 -16.78 9.28 0.34
N ALA A 58 -17.98 9.32 0.93
CA ALA A 58 -18.15 9.38 2.39
C ALA A 58 -17.56 8.14 3.11
N CYS A 59 -17.57 6.97 2.48
CA CYS A 59 -17.04 5.74 3.05
C CYS A 59 -15.51 5.56 2.84
N PHE A 60 -14.86 6.51 2.16
CA PHE A 60 -13.42 6.41 1.89
C PHE A 60 -12.57 6.26 3.16
N ALA A 61 -12.89 6.99 4.21
CA ALA A 61 -12.18 6.91 5.48
C ALA A 61 -12.29 5.52 6.12
N LEU A 62 -13.47 4.90 6.05
CA LEU A 62 -13.72 3.55 6.55
C LEU A 62 -12.91 2.51 5.78
N THR A 63 -12.95 2.56 4.45
CA THR A 63 -12.15 1.68 3.58
C THR A 63 -10.64 1.85 3.83
N ALA A 64 -10.19 3.09 4.03
CA ALA A 64 -8.79 3.39 4.34
C ALA A 64 -8.34 2.81 5.70
N LEU A 65 -9.22 2.80 6.71
CA LEU A 65 -8.94 2.16 8.00
C LEU A 65 -8.80 0.64 7.85
N GLU A 66 -9.70 -0.02 7.11
CA GLU A 66 -9.62 -1.45 6.84
C GLU A 66 -8.33 -1.82 6.08
N GLN A 67 -8.00 -1.07 5.03
CA GLN A 67 -6.76 -1.25 4.29
C GLN A 67 -5.52 -1.05 5.18
N THR A 68 -5.57 -0.09 6.09
CA THR A 68 -4.48 0.17 7.02
C THR A 68 -4.21 -1.03 7.93
N VAL A 69 -5.25 -1.67 8.45
CA VAL A 69 -5.13 -2.91 9.24
C VAL A 69 -4.56 -4.05 8.40
N GLY A 70 -5.12 -4.28 7.21
CA GLY A 70 -4.66 -5.32 6.29
C GLY A 70 -3.20 -5.16 5.87
N PHE A 71 -2.79 -3.94 5.53
CA PHE A 71 -1.38 -3.64 5.19
C PHE A 71 -0.45 -3.77 6.41
N THR A 72 -0.86 -3.31 7.58
CA THR A 72 -0.04 -3.37 8.79
C THR A 72 0.30 -4.81 9.15
N LEU A 73 -0.71 -5.66 9.27
CA LEU A 73 -0.54 -7.06 9.63
C LEU A 73 0.08 -7.86 8.48
N GLY A 74 -0.31 -7.58 7.25
CA GLY A 74 0.22 -8.24 6.07
C GLY A 74 1.71 -7.96 5.85
N MET A 75 2.12 -6.69 5.84
CA MET A 75 3.52 -6.30 5.65
C MET A 75 4.39 -6.70 6.85
N GLY A 76 3.82 -6.62 8.06
CA GLY A 76 4.49 -7.07 9.28
C GLY A 76 4.78 -8.57 9.25
N ALA A 77 3.76 -9.39 8.98
CA ALA A 77 3.90 -10.84 8.86
C ALA A 77 4.81 -11.22 7.68
N GLY A 78 4.64 -10.59 6.50
CA GLY A 78 5.47 -10.85 5.32
C GLY A 78 6.95 -10.54 5.55
N SER A 79 7.28 -9.44 6.23
CA SER A 79 8.65 -9.11 6.60
C SER A 79 9.25 -10.10 7.61
N SER A 80 8.47 -10.53 8.61
CA SER A 80 8.90 -11.55 9.58
C SER A 80 9.12 -12.90 8.89
N VAL A 81 8.19 -13.32 8.02
CA VAL A 81 8.30 -14.56 7.23
C VAL A 81 9.54 -14.56 6.34
N SER A 82 9.80 -13.47 5.57
CA SER A 82 10.96 -13.42 4.68
C SER A 82 12.28 -13.49 5.44
N ARG A 83 12.40 -12.81 6.60
CA ARG A 83 13.58 -12.91 7.46
C ARG A 83 13.75 -14.33 8.03
N SER A 84 12.67 -14.91 8.56
CA SER A 84 12.70 -16.27 9.13
C SER A 84 13.09 -17.34 8.09
N LEU A 85 12.58 -17.20 6.86
CA LEU A 85 13.00 -18.05 5.73
C LEU A 85 14.48 -17.86 5.40
N GLY A 86 14.99 -16.63 5.43
CA GLY A 86 16.40 -16.34 5.28
C GLY A 86 17.27 -17.05 6.34
N CYS A 87 16.90 -16.97 7.61
CA CYS A 87 17.57 -17.65 8.72
C CYS A 87 17.43 -19.19 8.67
N GLY A 88 16.58 -19.75 7.82
CA GLY A 88 16.31 -21.21 7.76
C GLY A 88 15.31 -21.69 8.80
N ASN A 89 14.65 -20.80 9.55
CA ASN A 89 13.69 -21.16 10.57
C ASN A 89 12.26 -21.19 9.99
N SER A 90 11.92 -22.34 9.38
CA SER A 90 10.59 -22.54 8.76
C SER A 90 9.44 -22.57 9.77
N ASP A 91 9.73 -22.94 11.03
CA ASP A 91 8.74 -23.02 12.10
C ASP A 91 8.30 -21.62 12.54
N LEU A 92 9.28 -20.73 12.74
CA LEU A 92 9.00 -19.33 13.05
C LEU A 92 8.28 -18.64 11.88
N ALA A 93 8.67 -18.93 10.65
CA ALA A 93 7.98 -18.42 9.46
C ALA A 93 6.52 -18.87 9.41
N LEU A 94 6.24 -20.15 9.70
CA LEU A 94 4.88 -20.70 9.75
C LEU A 94 4.04 -20.05 10.87
N ARG A 95 4.60 -19.89 12.06
CA ARG A 95 3.93 -19.23 13.19
C ARG A 95 3.64 -17.76 12.87
N SER A 96 4.62 -17.02 12.34
CA SER A 96 4.44 -15.60 11.95
C SER A 96 3.37 -15.45 10.87
N ALA A 97 3.35 -16.33 9.86
CA ALA A 97 2.31 -16.34 8.83
C ALA A 97 0.93 -16.62 9.41
N SER A 98 0.82 -17.61 10.31
CA SER A 98 -0.45 -18.00 10.93
C SER A 98 -0.98 -16.90 11.87
N VAL A 99 -0.15 -16.39 12.76
CA VAL A 99 -0.55 -15.33 13.70
C VAL A 99 -0.96 -14.07 12.94
N GLY A 100 -0.18 -13.64 11.93
CA GLY A 100 -0.49 -12.45 11.14
C GLY A 100 -1.79 -12.57 10.35
N PHE A 101 -2.03 -13.71 9.71
CA PHE A 101 -3.25 -13.95 8.94
C PHE A 101 -4.51 -14.01 9.82
N PHE A 102 -4.48 -14.80 10.89
CA PHE A 102 -5.65 -14.94 11.75
C PHE A 102 -5.89 -13.69 12.61
N ALA A 103 -4.84 -12.94 12.99
CA ALA A 103 -5.01 -11.63 13.63
C ALA A 103 -5.68 -10.62 12.68
N ALA A 104 -5.30 -10.61 11.39
CA ALA A 104 -5.96 -9.76 10.39
C ALA A 104 -7.44 -10.11 10.22
N LEU A 105 -7.77 -11.39 10.15
CA LEU A 105 -9.17 -11.85 10.10
C LEU A 105 -9.93 -11.49 11.38
N ALA A 106 -9.35 -11.70 12.54
CA ALA A 106 -10.00 -11.39 13.83
C ALA A 106 -10.33 -9.89 13.96
N ILE A 107 -9.37 -9.01 13.62
CA ILE A 107 -9.60 -7.57 13.65
C ILE A 107 -10.62 -7.15 12.58
N SER A 108 -10.57 -7.74 11.37
CA SER A 108 -11.55 -7.43 10.32
C SER A 108 -12.97 -7.89 10.66
N CYS A 109 -13.12 -8.96 11.46
CA CYS A 109 -14.42 -9.36 11.99
C CYS A 109 -15.01 -8.32 12.96
N ILE A 110 -14.17 -7.53 13.65
CA ILE A 110 -14.64 -6.40 14.46
C ILE A 110 -15.25 -5.33 13.54
N PHE A 111 -14.59 -4.98 12.43
CA PHE A 111 -15.16 -4.06 11.43
C PHE A 111 -16.48 -4.59 10.87
N LEU A 112 -16.58 -5.89 10.59
CA LEU A 112 -17.80 -6.53 10.13
C LEU A 112 -18.94 -6.34 11.13
N VAL A 113 -18.73 -6.65 12.40
CA VAL A 113 -19.75 -6.51 13.46
C VAL A 113 -20.13 -5.04 13.63
N VAL A 114 -19.13 -4.15 13.73
CA VAL A 114 -19.39 -2.70 13.85
C VAL A 114 -20.17 -2.16 12.65
N GLY A 115 -19.83 -2.58 11.43
CA GLY A 115 -20.51 -2.15 10.22
C GLY A 115 -21.95 -2.67 10.10
N LEU A 116 -22.22 -3.88 10.55
CA LEU A 116 -23.59 -4.42 10.52
C LEU A 116 -24.54 -3.67 11.47
N PHE A 117 -24.07 -3.35 12.68
CA PHE A 117 -24.93 -2.76 13.71
C PHE A 117 -24.80 -1.24 13.83
N PHE A 118 -23.64 -0.66 13.51
CA PHE A 118 -23.31 0.75 13.77
C PHE A 118 -22.87 1.52 12.53
N ALA A 119 -23.24 1.09 11.31
CA ALA A 119 -22.82 1.74 10.07
C ALA A 119 -23.19 3.24 10.02
N ALA A 120 -24.42 3.60 10.39
CA ALA A 120 -24.89 4.99 10.36
C ALA A 120 -24.18 5.89 11.39
N PRO A 121 -24.06 5.52 12.69
CA PRO A 121 -23.27 6.28 13.67
C PRO A 121 -21.80 6.43 13.29
N VAL A 122 -21.18 5.36 12.79
CA VAL A 122 -19.77 5.41 12.37
C VAL A 122 -19.57 6.35 11.19
N LEU A 123 -20.47 6.30 10.21
CA LEU A 123 -20.39 7.19 9.06
C LEU A 123 -20.61 8.65 9.44
N SER A 124 -21.56 8.97 10.33
CA SER A 124 -21.79 10.34 10.80
C SER A 124 -20.59 10.92 11.55
N LEU A 125 -19.81 10.07 12.23
CA LEU A 125 -18.57 10.47 12.89
C LEU A 125 -17.42 10.71 11.91
N LEU A 126 -17.34 9.92 10.83
CA LEU A 126 -16.24 9.96 9.87
C LEU A 126 -16.48 10.92 8.70
N SER A 127 -17.72 11.27 8.40
CA SER A 127 -18.08 12.06 7.24
C SER A 127 -19.25 12.99 7.54
N ALA A 128 -19.17 14.24 7.04
CA ALA A 128 -20.25 15.21 7.03
C ALA A 128 -21.13 15.07 5.76
N ALA A 129 -21.42 13.85 5.33
CA ALA A 129 -22.14 13.59 4.08
C ALA A 129 -23.61 14.07 4.15
N SER A 130 -24.08 14.65 3.07
CA SER A 130 -25.46 15.11 2.93
C SER A 130 -26.47 13.98 2.77
N ASP A 131 -26.04 12.78 2.35
CA ASP A 131 -26.90 11.59 2.18
C ASP A 131 -26.39 10.43 3.05
N LEU A 132 -26.64 10.53 4.35
CA LEU A 132 -26.24 9.53 5.33
C LEU A 132 -26.93 8.17 5.12
N ALA A 133 -28.16 8.14 4.59
CA ALA A 133 -28.90 6.90 4.40
C ALA A 133 -28.24 6.00 3.35
N ARG A 134 -27.92 6.54 2.17
CA ARG A 134 -27.25 5.80 1.11
C ARG A 134 -25.81 5.46 1.49
N GLY A 135 -25.12 6.39 2.15
CA GLY A 135 -23.78 6.17 2.69
C GLY A 135 -23.74 5.02 3.70
N ALA A 136 -24.71 4.93 4.62
CA ALA A 136 -24.79 3.84 5.60
C ALA A 136 -25.03 2.48 4.95
N VAL A 137 -25.83 2.40 3.88
CA VAL A 137 -26.00 1.17 3.10
C VAL A 137 -24.65 0.74 2.49
N TYR A 138 -23.93 1.67 1.84
CA TYR A 138 -22.62 1.34 1.26
C TYR A 138 -21.58 0.97 2.33
N ALA A 139 -21.58 1.67 3.48
CA ALA A 139 -20.70 1.35 4.61
C ALA A 139 -20.90 -0.07 5.14
N ARG A 140 -22.14 -0.60 5.13
CA ARG A 140 -22.39 -2.02 5.46
C ARG A 140 -21.70 -2.97 4.50
N TYR A 141 -21.74 -2.69 3.19
CA TYR A 141 -21.00 -3.49 2.20
C TYR A 141 -19.49 -3.39 2.39
N VAL A 142 -18.95 -2.21 2.68
CA VAL A 142 -17.52 -2.01 2.98
C VAL A 142 -17.14 -2.90 4.16
N CYS A 143 -17.83 -2.82 5.28
CA CYS A 143 -17.53 -3.63 6.45
C CYS A 143 -17.75 -5.13 6.23
N LEU A 144 -18.71 -5.53 5.39
CA LEU A 144 -18.91 -6.93 4.99
C LEU A 144 -17.71 -7.45 4.18
N CYS A 145 -17.07 -6.58 3.40
CA CYS A 145 -15.86 -6.90 2.65
C CYS A 145 -14.60 -6.97 3.51
N ALA A 146 -14.60 -6.39 4.72
CA ALA A 146 -13.40 -6.24 5.55
C ALA A 146 -12.61 -7.55 5.77
N PRO A 147 -13.21 -8.72 6.07
CA PRO A 147 -12.48 -9.98 6.21
C PRO A 147 -11.79 -10.43 4.92
N MET A 148 -12.46 -10.25 3.76
CA MET A 148 -11.92 -10.58 2.46
C MET A 148 -10.78 -9.63 2.08
N LEU A 149 -10.95 -8.33 2.30
CA LEU A 149 -9.96 -7.30 2.02
C LEU A 149 -8.69 -7.47 2.89
N CYS A 150 -8.84 -7.53 4.22
CA CYS A 150 -7.72 -7.71 5.13
C CYS A 150 -7.02 -9.05 4.93
N GLY A 151 -7.82 -10.12 4.69
CA GLY A 151 -7.31 -11.44 4.35
C GLY A 151 -6.50 -11.44 3.06
N SER A 152 -7.01 -10.81 2.00
CA SER A 152 -6.32 -10.67 0.71
C SER A 152 -5.00 -9.93 0.82
N LEU A 153 -4.97 -8.79 1.52
CA LEU A 153 -3.76 -7.99 1.73
C LEU A 153 -2.69 -8.78 2.49
N THR A 154 -3.12 -9.56 3.49
CA THR A 154 -2.21 -10.40 4.26
C THR A 154 -1.70 -11.59 3.44
N LEU A 155 -2.58 -12.34 2.74
CA LEU A 155 -2.19 -13.43 1.85
C LEU A 155 -1.26 -12.97 0.73
N SER A 156 -1.57 -11.81 0.13
CA SER A 156 -0.74 -11.14 -0.86
C SER A 156 0.68 -10.90 -0.34
N SER A 157 0.80 -10.37 0.87
CA SER A 157 2.11 -10.12 1.50
C SER A 157 2.86 -11.41 1.82
N LEU A 158 2.17 -12.45 2.27
CA LEU A 158 2.75 -13.78 2.53
C LEU A 158 3.21 -14.47 1.25
N LEU A 159 2.45 -14.40 0.16
CA LEU A 159 2.84 -14.94 -1.15
C LEU A 159 4.06 -14.20 -1.71
N ARG A 160 4.11 -12.87 -1.60
CA ARG A 160 5.29 -12.08 -1.97
C ARG A 160 6.51 -12.45 -1.15
N ALA A 161 6.36 -12.57 0.18
CA ALA A 161 7.45 -12.98 1.08
C ALA A 161 8.06 -14.34 0.68
N GLN A 162 7.25 -15.20 0.09
CA GLN A 162 7.65 -16.50 -0.45
C GLN A 162 8.03 -16.45 -1.94
N GLY A 163 8.05 -15.25 -2.56
CA GLY A 163 8.47 -15.01 -3.95
C GLY A 163 7.45 -15.45 -5.02
N LYS A 164 6.19 -15.67 -4.67
CA LYS A 164 5.10 -16.02 -5.62
C LYS A 164 4.33 -14.75 -6.06
N THR A 165 5.05 -13.79 -6.59
CA THR A 165 4.49 -12.49 -7.01
C THR A 165 3.57 -12.60 -8.22
N LEU A 166 3.78 -13.59 -9.09
CA LEU A 166 2.93 -13.82 -10.28
C LEU A 166 1.50 -14.21 -9.88
N CYS A 167 1.33 -15.11 -8.90
CA CYS A 167 0.00 -15.47 -8.41
C CYS A 167 -0.75 -14.25 -7.85
N ASN A 168 0.00 -13.38 -7.18
CA ASN A 168 -0.52 -12.13 -6.67
C ASN A 168 -1.00 -11.19 -7.79
N MET A 169 -0.18 -11.03 -8.83
CA MET A 169 -0.53 -10.25 -10.02
C MET A 169 -1.83 -10.75 -10.66
N VAL A 170 -1.92 -12.06 -10.90
CA VAL A 170 -3.11 -12.66 -11.54
C VAL A 170 -4.36 -12.42 -10.70
N ALA A 171 -4.29 -12.63 -9.38
CA ALA A 171 -5.45 -12.42 -8.49
C ALA A 171 -5.95 -10.98 -8.52
N TYR A 172 -5.05 -9.99 -8.43
CA TYR A 172 -5.43 -8.57 -8.47
C TYR A 172 -5.88 -8.12 -9.84
N LEU A 173 -5.27 -8.62 -10.93
CA LEU A 173 -5.69 -8.30 -12.30
C LEU A 173 -7.10 -8.84 -12.60
N VAL A 174 -7.35 -10.11 -12.26
CA VAL A 174 -8.67 -10.71 -12.43
C VAL A 174 -9.71 -9.98 -11.56
N GLY A 175 -9.37 -9.69 -10.31
CA GLY A 175 -10.25 -8.91 -9.43
C GLY A 175 -10.54 -7.52 -9.96
N ALA A 176 -9.54 -6.81 -10.50
CA ALA A 176 -9.69 -5.50 -11.09
C ALA A 176 -10.65 -5.52 -12.30
N LEU A 177 -10.46 -6.44 -13.23
CA LEU A 177 -11.31 -6.58 -14.41
C LEU A 177 -12.75 -6.99 -14.02
N LEU A 178 -12.89 -7.96 -13.11
CA LEU A 178 -14.18 -8.39 -12.61
C LEU A 178 -14.93 -7.26 -11.90
N GLY A 179 -14.23 -6.51 -11.03
CA GLY A 179 -14.80 -5.36 -10.31
C GLY A 179 -15.33 -4.29 -11.24
N ALA A 180 -14.52 -3.87 -12.23
CA ALA A 180 -14.93 -2.87 -13.21
C ALA A 180 -16.12 -3.34 -14.06
N ALA A 181 -16.11 -4.58 -14.53
CA ALA A 181 -17.19 -5.17 -15.30
C ALA A 181 -18.49 -5.26 -14.49
N LEU A 182 -18.42 -5.77 -13.25
CA LEU A 182 -19.58 -5.87 -12.37
C LEU A 182 -20.13 -4.50 -12.00
N LEU A 183 -19.27 -3.52 -11.71
CA LEU A 183 -19.70 -2.17 -11.40
C LEU A 183 -20.47 -1.54 -12.57
N TYR A 184 -19.97 -1.73 -13.80
CA TYR A 184 -20.65 -1.26 -15.01
C TYR A 184 -22.01 -1.95 -15.17
N VAL A 185 -22.05 -3.28 -15.10
CA VAL A 185 -23.30 -4.05 -15.26
C VAL A 185 -24.31 -3.70 -14.17
N LEU A 186 -23.92 -3.70 -12.90
CA LEU A 186 -24.85 -3.53 -11.79
C LEU A 186 -25.29 -2.07 -11.59
N CYS A 187 -24.41 -1.09 -11.83
CA CYS A 187 -24.74 0.32 -11.61
C CYS A 187 -25.26 1.02 -12.87
N VAL A 188 -24.74 0.66 -14.08
CA VAL A 188 -25.10 1.37 -15.33
C VAL A 188 -26.23 0.63 -16.06
N LEU A 189 -26.10 -0.71 -16.27
CA LEU A 189 -27.11 -1.46 -17.02
C LEU A 189 -28.34 -1.80 -16.18
N LEU A 190 -28.15 -2.28 -14.95
CA LEU A 190 -29.23 -2.71 -14.06
C LEU A 190 -29.72 -1.59 -13.11
N ASN A 191 -29.04 -0.43 -13.07
CA ASN A 191 -29.40 0.73 -12.23
C ASN A 191 -29.63 0.40 -10.74
N LEU A 192 -28.90 -0.57 -10.18
CA LEU A 192 -29.04 -1.00 -8.78
C LEU A 192 -28.46 0.01 -7.77
N GLY A 193 -27.90 1.12 -8.24
CA GLY A 193 -27.40 2.21 -7.39
C GLY A 193 -26.37 1.75 -6.37
N VAL A 194 -26.59 2.11 -5.09
CA VAL A 194 -25.67 1.78 -3.98
C VAL A 194 -25.52 0.28 -3.77
N HIS A 195 -26.59 -0.50 -3.92
CA HIS A 195 -26.55 -1.95 -3.79
C HIS A 195 -25.72 -2.60 -4.89
N GLY A 196 -25.81 -2.06 -6.13
CA GLY A 196 -24.98 -2.52 -7.25
C GLY A 196 -23.49 -2.28 -7.00
N ALA A 197 -23.14 -1.08 -6.54
CA ALA A 197 -21.74 -0.73 -6.22
C ALA A 197 -21.18 -1.59 -5.05
N GLY A 198 -21.98 -1.77 -3.99
CA GLY A 198 -21.62 -2.62 -2.85
C GLY A 198 -21.44 -4.09 -3.22
N ALA A 199 -22.36 -4.65 -4.02
CA ALA A 199 -22.28 -6.03 -4.50
C ALA A 199 -21.06 -6.24 -5.42
N ALA A 200 -20.77 -5.31 -6.34
CA ALA A 200 -19.58 -5.37 -7.20
C ALA A 200 -18.29 -5.41 -6.36
N MET A 201 -18.20 -4.57 -5.33
CA MET A 201 -17.06 -4.55 -4.41
C MET A 201 -16.94 -5.88 -3.64
N LEU A 202 -18.03 -6.40 -3.10
CA LEU A 202 -18.04 -7.66 -2.33
C LEU A 202 -17.58 -8.84 -3.19
N ILE A 203 -18.11 -8.97 -4.40
CA ILE A 203 -17.74 -10.05 -5.33
C ILE A 203 -16.27 -9.92 -5.73
N ARG A 204 -15.79 -8.70 -6.02
CA ARG A 204 -14.39 -8.42 -6.35
C ARG A 204 -13.44 -8.86 -5.24
N GLU A 205 -13.66 -8.40 -4.00
CA GLU A 205 -12.79 -8.72 -2.87
C GLU A 205 -12.83 -10.21 -2.54
N SER A 206 -14.01 -10.83 -2.63
CA SER A 206 -14.18 -12.28 -2.44
C SER A 206 -13.42 -13.07 -3.50
N ALA A 207 -13.45 -12.65 -4.77
CA ALA A 207 -12.73 -13.29 -5.86
C ALA A 207 -11.20 -13.19 -5.65
N ILE A 208 -10.69 -12.00 -5.30
CA ILE A 208 -9.26 -11.81 -4.99
C ILE A 208 -8.85 -12.73 -3.84
N PHE A 209 -9.61 -12.74 -2.75
CA PHE A 209 -9.33 -13.58 -1.59
C PHE A 209 -9.31 -15.07 -1.94
N ALA A 210 -10.32 -15.54 -2.68
CA ALA A 210 -10.42 -16.94 -3.12
C ALA A 210 -9.25 -17.32 -4.03
N LEU A 211 -8.87 -16.48 -4.99
CA LEU A 211 -7.74 -16.75 -5.90
C LEU A 211 -6.41 -16.81 -5.15
N LEU A 212 -6.15 -15.91 -4.20
CA LEU A 212 -4.95 -15.94 -3.38
C LEU A 212 -4.91 -17.15 -2.45
N LEU A 213 -6.05 -17.55 -1.89
CA LEU A 213 -6.18 -18.75 -1.06
C LEU A 213 -5.96 -20.03 -1.88
N LEU A 214 -6.52 -20.09 -3.10
CA LEU A 214 -6.29 -21.19 -4.03
C LEU A 214 -4.81 -21.28 -4.45
N ALA A 215 -4.17 -20.15 -4.75
CA ALA A 215 -2.75 -20.12 -5.07
C ALA A 215 -1.90 -20.67 -3.92
N LEU A 216 -2.24 -20.31 -2.69
CA LEU A 216 -1.57 -20.82 -1.50
C LEU A 216 -1.83 -22.33 -1.27
N ARG A 217 -3.04 -22.82 -1.59
CA ARG A 217 -3.41 -24.24 -1.41
C ARG A 217 -2.83 -25.16 -2.49
N ARG A 218 -2.66 -24.66 -3.72
CA ARG A 218 -2.15 -25.50 -4.83
C ARG A 218 -0.67 -25.83 -4.71
N ASP A 219 0.14 -24.93 -4.18
CA ASP A 219 1.59 -25.14 -4.06
C ASP A 219 1.95 -25.67 -2.66
N ALA A 220 2.22 -26.97 -2.57
CA ALA A 220 2.58 -27.64 -1.32
C ALA A 220 3.92 -27.17 -0.72
N SER A 221 4.76 -26.50 -1.50
CA SER A 221 6.04 -25.93 -1.05
C SER A 221 5.89 -24.64 -0.25
N LEU A 222 4.69 -24.03 -0.22
CA LEU A 222 4.44 -22.78 0.46
C LEU A 222 4.12 -22.96 1.94
N ILE A 223 4.53 -21.97 2.72
CA ILE A 223 4.11 -21.82 4.12
C ILE A 223 2.66 -21.39 4.13
N ARG A 224 1.80 -22.27 4.65
CA ARG A 224 0.35 -22.06 4.72
C ARG A 224 -0.04 -21.69 6.14
N PRO A 225 -0.76 -20.57 6.38
CA PRO A 225 -1.32 -20.29 7.69
C PRO A 225 -2.18 -21.45 8.20
N ARG A 226 -1.94 -21.88 9.44
CA ARG A 226 -2.69 -22.97 10.08
C ARG A 226 -3.23 -22.48 11.42
N LEU A 227 -4.52 -22.69 11.67
CA LEU A 227 -5.18 -22.26 12.90
C LEU A 227 -4.49 -22.87 14.15
N ARG A 228 -4.04 -24.11 14.05
CA ARG A 228 -3.33 -24.82 15.13
C ARG A 228 -1.99 -24.15 15.50
N GLN A 229 -1.37 -23.41 14.57
CA GLN A 229 -0.12 -22.67 14.76
C GLN A 229 -0.36 -21.18 15.05
N ALA A 230 -1.61 -20.73 15.04
CA ALA A 230 -2.01 -19.36 15.29
C ALA A 230 -2.07 -19.01 16.79
N LYS A 231 -1.45 -19.83 17.67
CA LYS A 231 -1.34 -19.47 19.09
C LYS A 231 -0.60 -18.13 19.22
N PRO A 232 -1.29 -17.06 19.64
CA PRO A 232 -0.70 -15.73 19.69
C PRO A 232 0.31 -15.69 20.84
N THR A 233 1.55 -16.01 20.56
CA THR A 233 2.64 -15.72 21.50
C THR A 233 2.87 -14.21 21.40
N LEU A 234 2.79 -13.51 22.52
CA LEU A 234 2.93 -12.05 22.59
C LEU A 234 4.19 -11.54 21.88
N SER A 235 5.26 -12.32 21.91
CA SER A 235 6.52 -12.02 21.21
C SER A 235 6.35 -11.98 19.68
N ILE A 236 5.63 -12.93 19.09
CA ILE A 236 5.39 -12.98 17.63
C ILE A 236 4.44 -11.86 17.20
N LEU A 237 3.37 -11.62 17.96
CA LEU A 237 2.45 -10.52 17.68
C LEU A 237 3.17 -9.17 17.77
N ARG A 238 3.98 -8.96 18.81
CA ARG A 238 4.81 -7.75 18.96
C ARG A 238 5.79 -7.56 17.81
N GLU A 239 6.42 -8.63 17.32
CA GLU A 239 7.31 -8.61 16.16
C GLU A 239 6.57 -8.21 14.87
N ILE A 240 5.39 -8.79 14.63
CA ILE A 240 4.52 -8.46 13.49
C ILE A 240 4.09 -7.00 13.55
N MET A 241 3.61 -6.54 14.70
CA MET A 241 3.19 -5.15 14.89
C MET A 241 4.35 -4.17 14.71
N ARG A 242 5.52 -4.46 15.27
CA ARG A 242 6.73 -3.65 15.08
C ARG A 242 7.12 -3.57 13.60
N SER A 243 7.14 -4.71 12.90
CA SER A 243 7.48 -4.74 11.48
C SER A 243 6.40 -4.11 10.60
N GLY A 244 5.14 -4.10 11.04
CA GLY A 244 4.00 -3.48 10.34
C GLY A 244 3.81 -1.99 10.63
N LEU A 245 4.34 -1.48 11.76
CA LEU A 245 4.19 -0.09 12.21
C LEU A 245 4.53 0.95 11.12
N PRO A 246 5.61 0.81 10.33
CA PRO A 246 5.88 1.74 9.24
C PRO A 246 4.75 1.82 8.20
N SER A 247 4.09 0.69 7.94
CA SER A 247 2.96 0.64 7.01
C SER A 247 1.71 1.30 7.59
N LEU A 248 1.45 1.09 8.87
CA LEU A 248 0.37 1.76 9.61
C LEU A 248 0.55 3.28 9.58
N LEU A 249 1.71 3.76 9.96
CA LEU A 249 2.02 5.19 10.02
C LEU A 249 1.98 5.83 8.62
N ARG A 250 2.55 5.16 7.60
CA ARG A 250 2.50 5.63 6.23
C ARG A 250 1.06 5.78 5.74
N GLN A 251 0.22 4.77 5.96
CA GLN A 251 -1.17 4.78 5.48
C GLN A 251 -2.02 5.80 6.24
N GLY A 252 -1.86 5.85 7.57
CA GLY A 252 -2.56 6.82 8.41
C GLY A 252 -2.21 8.27 8.08
N THR A 253 -0.92 8.57 7.91
CA THR A 253 -0.49 9.92 7.51
C THR A 253 -0.94 10.29 6.10
N THR A 254 -0.94 9.34 5.15
CA THR A 254 -1.46 9.58 3.80
C THR A 254 -2.95 9.90 3.81
N SER A 255 -3.75 9.16 4.58
CA SER A 255 -5.20 9.42 4.71
C SER A 255 -5.48 10.76 5.37
N LEU A 256 -4.77 11.08 6.46
CA LEU A 256 -4.90 12.37 7.14
C LEU A 256 -4.53 13.52 6.22
N SER A 257 -3.41 13.41 5.51
CA SER A 257 -2.95 14.42 4.55
C SER A 257 -3.93 14.64 3.41
N ALA A 258 -4.56 13.58 2.89
CA ALA A 258 -5.58 13.69 1.84
C ALA A 258 -6.80 14.47 2.31
N VAL A 259 -7.27 14.21 3.53
CA VAL A 259 -8.41 14.95 4.13
C VAL A 259 -8.06 16.42 4.33
N LEU A 260 -6.88 16.72 4.89
CA LEU A 260 -6.42 18.09 5.11
C LEU A 260 -6.24 18.84 3.79
N LEU A 261 -5.62 18.18 2.79
CA LEU A 261 -5.44 18.74 1.45
C LEU A 261 -6.79 19.11 0.81
N SER A 262 -7.76 18.20 0.85
CA SER A 262 -9.09 18.45 0.29
C SER A 262 -9.79 19.62 0.96
N ARG A 263 -9.72 19.73 2.30
CA ARG A 263 -10.29 20.84 3.05
C ARG A 263 -9.64 22.19 2.70
N ILE A 264 -8.33 22.21 2.62
CA ILE A 264 -7.58 23.44 2.28
C ILE A 264 -7.84 23.82 0.83
N CYS A 265 -7.81 22.87 -0.11
CA CYS A 265 -8.14 23.15 -1.52
C CYS A 265 -9.56 23.73 -1.65
N ALA A 266 -10.54 23.19 -0.93
CA ALA A 266 -11.92 23.69 -0.95
C ALA A 266 -12.04 25.15 -0.48
N ALA A 267 -11.17 25.61 0.42
CA ALA A 267 -11.13 27.00 0.87
C ALA A 267 -10.62 27.97 -0.21
N PHE A 268 -9.85 27.49 -1.19
CA PHE A 268 -9.39 28.30 -2.34
C PHE A 268 -10.36 28.27 -3.54
N GLY A 269 -11.38 27.42 -3.51
CA GLY A 269 -12.40 27.35 -4.54
C GLY A 269 -12.50 25.99 -5.24
N ALA A 270 -13.52 25.85 -6.08
CA ALA A 270 -13.80 24.62 -6.80
C ALA A 270 -12.69 24.25 -7.81
N HIS A 271 -12.08 25.26 -8.46
CA HIS A 271 -10.97 25.08 -9.41
C HIS A 271 -9.74 24.47 -8.73
N ALA A 272 -9.37 24.95 -7.54
CA ALA A 272 -8.23 24.44 -6.79
C ALA A 272 -8.47 22.99 -6.30
N LEU A 273 -9.70 22.67 -5.83
CA LEU A 273 -10.08 21.34 -5.41
C LEU A 273 -10.06 20.35 -6.59
N ALA A 274 -10.68 20.72 -7.71
CA ALA A 274 -10.74 19.87 -8.90
C ALA A 274 -9.35 19.70 -9.54
N GLY A 275 -8.60 20.79 -9.68
CA GLY A 275 -7.27 20.78 -10.28
C GLY A 275 -6.25 19.98 -9.45
N MET A 276 -6.25 20.16 -8.12
CA MET A 276 -5.39 19.36 -7.23
C MET A 276 -5.82 17.89 -7.23
N GLY A 277 -7.14 17.61 -7.27
CA GLY A 277 -7.66 16.26 -7.39
C GLY A 277 -7.15 15.54 -8.63
N LEU A 278 -7.10 16.23 -9.78
CA LEU A 278 -6.52 15.69 -11.02
C LEU A 278 -5.03 15.39 -10.86
N ALA A 279 -4.25 16.33 -10.30
CA ALA A 279 -2.82 16.15 -10.06
C ALA A 279 -2.54 14.95 -9.14
N VAL A 280 -3.26 14.83 -8.04
CA VAL A 280 -3.13 13.72 -7.09
C VAL A 280 -3.43 12.38 -7.75
N ARG A 281 -4.46 12.28 -8.62
CA ARG A 281 -4.80 11.02 -9.32
C ARG A 281 -3.66 10.57 -10.23
N VAL A 282 -3.07 11.47 -11.01
CA VAL A 282 -1.92 11.16 -11.88
C VAL A 282 -0.71 10.72 -11.04
N CYS A 283 -0.38 11.46 -9.98
CA CYS A 283 0.73 11.10 -9.10
C CYS A 283 0.51 9.78 -8.36
N THR A 284 -0.74 9.45 -8.00
CA THR A 284 -1.08 8.17 -7.34
C THR A 284 -0.80 6.97 -8.26
N LEU A 285 -1.08 7.09 -9.56
CA LEU A 285 -0.78 6.03 -10.52
C LEU A 285 0.73 5.71 -10.55
N TYR A 286 1.57 6.73 -10.61
CA TYR A 286 3.03 6.56 -10.58
C TYR A 286 3.55 6.03 -9.24
N SER A 287 2.99 6.56 -8.15
CA SER A 287 3.31 6.08 -6.80
C SER A 287 2.98 4.60 -6.62
N SER A 288 1.88 4.14 -7.21
CA SER A 288 1.48 2.73 -7.17
C SER A 288 2.48 1.83 -7.88
N ALA A 289 2.99 2.23 -9.05
CA ALA A 289 4.04 1.51 -9.74
C ALA A 289 5.32 1.41 -8.90
N LEU A 290 5.72 2.51 -8.27
CA LEU A 290 6.91 2.58 -7.42
C LEU A 290 6.74 1.73 -6.15
N ILE A 291 5.57 1.77 -5.50
CA ILE A 291 5.26 0.91 -4.35
C ILE A 291 5.28 -0.56 -4.76
N GLY A 292 4.71 -0.91 -5.92
CA GLY A 292 4.78 -2.27 -6.48
C GLY A 292 6.20 -2.75 -6.69
N PHE A 293 7.07 -1.88 -7.20
CA PHE A 293 8.50 -2.17 -7.37
C PHE A 293 9.19 -2.44 -6.02
N GLY A 294 8.94 -1.58 -5.03
CA GLY A 294 9.46 -1.76 -3.67
C GLY A 294 8.94 -3.03 -2.98
N GLN A 295 7.67 -3.40 -3.20
CA GLN A 295 7.08 -4.64 -2.68
C GLN A 295 7.69 -5.90 -3.29
N GLY A 296 8.17 -5.85 -4.54
CA GLY A 296 8.92 -6.94 -5.17
C GLY A 296 10.36 -7.04 -4.66
N PHE A 297 11.00 -5.90 -4.35
CA PHE A 297 12.33 -5.83 -3.76
C PHE A 297 12.38 -6.31 -2.30
N GLN A 298 11.35 -6.00 -1.49
CA GLN A 298 11.32 -6.24 -0.06
C GLN A 298 11.58 -7.71 0.35
N PRO A 299 10.97 -8.74 -0.28
CA PRO A 299 11.27 -10.14 0.04
C PRO A 299 12.70 -10.54 -0.27
N VAL A 300 13.27 -10.02 -1.36
CA VAL A 300 14.68 -10.30 -1.72
C VAL A 300 15.62 -9.79 -0.62
N CYS A 301 15.37 -8.55 -0.16
CA CYS A 301 16.13 -7.97 0.93
C CYS A 301 15.92 -8.75 2.24
N GLY A 302 14.69 -9.08 2.62
CA GLY A 302 14.38 -9.80 3.86
C GLY A 302 15.03 -11.16 3.94
N ILE A 303 15.00 -11.97 2.86
CA ILE A 303 15.62 -13.29 2.80
C ILE A 303 17.16 -13.18 2.88
N ASN A 304 17.78 -12.28 2.11
CA ASN A 304 19.24 -12.11 2.12
C ASN A 304 19.73 -11.55 3.46
N PHE A 305 18.99 -10.64 4.07
CA PHE A 305 19.29 -10.11 5.40
C PHE A 305 19.19 -11.21 6.47
N GLY A 306 18.10 -12.00 6.47
CA GLY A 306 17.96 -13.14 7.37
C GLY A 306 19.03 -14.21 7.21
N ALA A 307 19.57 -14.37 6.00
CA ALA A 307 20.70 -15.27 5.71
C ALA A 307 22.08 -14.68 6.03
N GLY A 308 22.16 -13.44 6.57
CA GLY A 308 23.42 -12.76 6.85
C GLY A 308 24.18 -12.25 5.61
N LYS A 309 23.57 -12.31 4.41
CA LYS A 309 24.19 -11.89 3.14
C LYS A 309 24.02 -10.39 2.89
N PHE A 310 24.61 -9.54 3.74
CA PHE A 310 24.42 -8.08 3.72
C PHE A 310 24.88 -7.40 2.43
N GLU A 311 25.98 -7.84 1.83
CA GLU A 311 26.46 -7.28 0.56
C GLU A 311 25.48 -7.53 -0.59
N ARG A 312 24.77 -8.66 -0.56
CA ARG A 312 23.70 -8.91 -1.54
C ARG A 312 22.48 -7.99 -1.33
N CYS A 313 22.12 -7.68 -0.08
CA CYS A 313 21.09 -6.68 0.22
C CYS A 313 21.48 -5.31 -0.31
N LYS A 314 22.73 -4.89 -0.09
CA LYS A 314 23.28 -3.62 -0.58
C LYS A 314 23.28 -3.55 -2.12
N THR A 315 23.75 -4.62 -2.78
CA THR A 315 23.75 -4.71 -4.24
C THR A 315 22.33 -4.64 -4.82
N ALA A 316 21.37 -5.39 -4.23
CA ALA A 316 19.96 -5.33 -4.61
C ALA A 316 19.39 -3.93 -4.43
N TYR A 317 19.64 -3.30 -3.27
CA TYR A 317 19.17 -1.96 -2.98
C TYR A 317 19.72 -0.92 -3.96
N LEU A 318 21.03 -0.88 -4.17
CA LEU A 318 21.66 0.09 -5.08
C LEU A 318 21.19 -0.08 -6.52
N PHE A 319 21.01 -1.33 -6.97
CA PHE A 319 20.42 -1.61 -8.27
C PHE A 319 18.97 -1.09 -8.37
N CYS A 320 18.14 -1.42 -7.38
CA CYS A 320 16.74 -0.97 -7.35
C CYS A 320 16.65 0.56 -7.29
N GLN A 321 17.52 1.19 -6.49
CA GLN A 321 17.55 2.65 -6.38
C GLN A 321 17.87 3.33 -7.71
N LYS A 322 18.87 2.82 -8.43
CA LYS A 322 19.23 3.33 -9.76
C LYS A 322 18.11 3.11 -10.78
N ALA A 323 17.52 1.92 -10.81
CA ALA A 323 16.43 1.58 -11.72
C ALA A 323 15.17 2.42 -11.43
N ALA A 324 14.77 2.52 -10.16
CA ALA A 324 13.61 3.33 -9.76
C ALA A 324 13.83 4.82 -10.01
N PHE A 325 15.02 5.35 -9.70
CA PHE A 325 15.38 6.73 -9.96
C PHE A 325 15.32 7.04 -11.47
N GLY A 326 15.93 6.21 -12.31
CA GLY A 326 15.87 6.39 -13.77
C GLY A 326 14.44 6.32 -14.30
N ALA A 327 13.65 5.34 -13.87
CA ALA A 327 12.25 5.21 -14.28
C ALA A 327 11.40 6.40 -13.82
N THR A 328 11.55 6.84 -12.57
CA THR A 328 10.80 7.99 -12.05
C THR A 328 11.26 9.31 -12.69
N LEU A 329 12.52 9.46 -13.06
CA LEU A 329 13.02 10.62 -13.78
C LEU A 329 12.40 10.72 -15.19
N VAL A 330 12.33 9.61 -15.91
CA VAL A 330 11.65 9.56 -17.23
C VAL A 330 10.16 9.90 -17.08
N LEU A 331 9.47 9.27 -16.11
CA LEU A 331 8.06 9.57 -15.83
C LEU A 331 7.85 11.03 -15.43
N SER A 332 8.75 11.60 -14.63
CA SER A 332 8.75 13.02 -14.26
C SER A 332 8.84 13.92 -15.48
N ALA A 333 9.81 13.65 -16.37
CA ALA A 333 9.99 14.45 -17.60
C ALA A 333 8.77 14.35 -18.52
N VAL A 334 8.26 13.15 -18.74
CA VAL A 334 7.05 12.92 -19.56
C VAL A 334 5.84 13.65 -18.98
N THR A 335 5.61 13.53 -17.67
CA THR A 335 4.48 14.21 -17.01
C THR A 335 4.63 15.72 -17.04
N PHE A 336 5.83 16.23 -16.82
CA PHE A 336 6.12 17.68 -16.85
C PHE A 336 5.79 18.26 -18.23
N LEU A 337 6.20 17.58 -19.31
CA LEU A 337 5.93 18.01 -20.68
C LEU A 337 4.46 17.87 -21.05
N LEU A 338 3.81 16.78 -20.66
CA LEU A 338 2.41 16.50 -20.99
C LEU A 338 1.41 17.15 -20.01
N ALA A 339 1.87 17.79 -18.93
CA ALA A 339 1.00 18.39 -17.92
C ALA A 339 -0.08 19.33 -18.48
N PRO A 340 0.21 20.27 -19.42
CA PRO A 340 -0.83 21.13 -20.01
C PRO A 340 -1.86 20.33 -20.82
N ALA A 341 -1.42 19.34 -21.60
CA ALA A 341 -2.30 18.52 -22.42
C ALA A 341 -3.20 17.60 -21.55
N LEU A 342 -2.64 17.03 -20.49
CA LEU A 342 -3.42 16.25 -19.53
C LEU A 342 -4.42 17.14 -18.77
N ALA A 343 -3.99 18.31 -18.32
CA ALA A 343 -4.86 19.22 -17.62
C ALA A 343 -6.02 19.70 -18.50
N SER A 344 -5.76 20.16 -19.73
CA SER A 344 -6.80 20.64 -20.65
C SER A 344 -7.78 19.54 -21.09
N ARG A 345 -7.34 18.27 -21.13
CA ARG A 345 -8.20 17.14 -21.55
C ARG A 345 -9.18 16.70 -20.48
N PHE A 346 -8.82 16.87 -19.20
CA PHE A 346 -9.58 16.34 -18.07
C PHE A 346 -10.19 17.41 -17.15
N ALA A 347 -9.76 18.66 -17.25
CA ALA A 347 -10.34 19.75 -16.47
C ALA A 347 -11.66 20.23 -17.10
N PRO A 348 -12.64 20.64 -16.26
CA PRO A 348 -13.92 21.13 -16.75
C PRO A 348 -13.85 22.53 -17.38
N ASP A 349 -12.92 23.36 -16.96
CA ASP A 349 -12.74 24.76 -17.35
C ASP A 349 -11.26 25.14 -17.44
N ALA A 350 -10.99 26.32 -18.04
CA ALA A 350 -9.64 26.81 -18.28
C ALA A 350 -8.88 27.15 -16.99
N GLU A 351 -9.56 27.64 -15.95
CA GLU A 351 -8.95 28.00 -14.67
C GLU A 351 -8.47 26.74 -13.94
N THR A 352 -9.34 25.72 -13.85
CA THR A 352 -8.98 24.40 -13.33
C THR A 352 -7.83 23.76 -14.12
N ALA A 353 -7.82 23.88 -15.46
CA ALA A 353 -6.75 23.38 -16.29
C ALA A 353 -5.39 24.06 -16.02
N ALA A 354 -5.38 25.38 -15.86
CA ALA A 354 -4.19 26.14 -15.54
C ALA A 354 -3.62 25.75 -14.17
N PHE A 355 -4.49 25.65 -13.15
CA PHE A 355 -4.11 25.20 -11.81
C PHE A 355 -3.56 23.77 -11.84
N ALA A 356 -4.30 22.82 -12.45
CA ALA A 356 -3.89 21.42 -12.56
C ALA A 356 -2.55 21.25 -13.30
N SER A 357 -2.35 22.00 -14.39
CA SER A 357 -1.09 21.99 -15.13
C SER A 357 0.09 22.44 -14.27
N SER A 358 -0.09 23.55 -13.52
CA SER A 358 0.93 24.08 -12.61
C SER A 358 1.24 23.07 -11.48
N ALA A 359 0.22 22.49 -10.87
CA ALA A 359 0.36 21.48 -9.82
C ALA A 359 1.06 20.22 -10.34
N LEU A 360 0.68 19.70 -11.53
CA LEU A 360 1.32 18.55 -12.16
C LEU A 360 2.79 18.80 -12.48
N ARG A 361 3.12 19.94 -13.07
CA ARG A 361 4.52 20.32 -13.38
C ARG A 361 5.37 20.37 -12.11
N THR A 362 4.87 21.03 -11.08
CA THR A 362 5.61 21.19 -9.83
C THR A 362 5.81 19.85 -9.11
N GLN A 363 4.78 19.03 -9.02
CA GLN A 363 4.87 17.70 -8.38
C GLN A 363 5.73 16.74 -9.19
N SER A 364 5.62 16.73 -10.52
CA SER A 364 6.43 15.87 -11.36
C SER A 364 7.90 16.22 -11.31
N ALA A 365 8.27 17.50 -11.19
CA ALA A 365 9.67 17.94 -11.09
C ALA A 365 10.41 17.31 -9.89
N THR A 366 9.72 16.92 -8.83
CA THR A 366 10.31 16.32 -7.61
C THR A 366 9.96 14.84 -7.42
N PHE A 367 9.21 14.24 -8.34
CA PHE A 367 8.73 12.86 -8.20
C PHE A 367 9.86 11.83 -8.07
N PHE A 368 11.03 12.09 -8.65
CA PHE A 368 12.21 11.24 -8.50
C PHE A 368 12.63 11.05 -7.03
N ALA A 369 12.39 12.04 -6.18
CA ALA A 369 12.73 11.99 -4.76
C ALA A 369 11.93 10.89 -4.03
N GLN A 370 10.70 10.61 -4.47
CA GLN A 370 9.86 9.57 -3.90
C GLN A 370 10.48 8.18 -4.04
N SER A 371 11.27 7.93 -5.10
CA SER A 371 11.92 6.62 -5.31
C SER A 371 12.84 6.26 -4.15
N ALA A 372 13.62 7.22 -3.64
CA ALA A 372 14.52 7.01 -2.52
C ALA A 372 13.74 6.73 -1.22
N VAL A 373 12.71 7.54 -0.93
CA VAL A 373 11.90 7.38 0.29
C VAL A 373 11.20 6.03 0.33
N VAL A 374 10.58 5.60 -0.78
CA VAL A 374 9.86 4.32 -0.85
C VAL A 374 10.81 3.14 -0.70
N LEU A 375 11.90 3.10 -1.47
CA LEU A 375 12.85 1.99 -1.40
C LEU A 375 13.59 1.92 -0.06
N MET A 376 13.91 3.07 0.54
CA MET A 376 14.53 3.14 1.85
C MET A 376 13.59 2.65 2.96
N THR A 377 12.30 3.00 2.88
CA THR A 377 11.27 2.47 3.77
C THR A 377 11.17 0.95 3.66
N MET A 378 11.12 0.41 2.42
CA MET A 378 11.01 -1.03 2.19
C MET A 378 12.26 -1.79 2.63
N LEU A 379 13.46 -1.22 2.41
CA LEU A 379 14.73 -1.76 2.89
C LEU A 379 14.73 -1.86 4.42
N THR A 380 14.51 -0.74 5.10
CA THR A 380 14.57 -0.67 6.57
C THR A 380 13.48 -1.51 7.24
N GLN A 381 12.31 -1.61 6.62
CA GLN A 381 11.23 -2.49 7.04
C GLN A 381 11.59 -3.98 6.86
N ALA A 382 12.19 -4.36 5.72
CA ALA A 382 12.67 -5.72 5.48
C ALA A 382 13.75 -6.14 6.48
N MET A 383 14.64 -5.22 6.84
CA MET A 383 15.69 -5.43 7.85
C MET A 383 15.15 -5.42 9.30
N GLY A 384 13.89 -5.07 9.54
CA GLY A 384 13.30 -5.01 10.87
C GLY A 384 13.67 -3.75 11.68
N MET A 385 14.19 -2.71 11.03
CA MET A 385 14.56 -1.44 11.68
C MET A 385 13.33 -0.55 11.88
N THR A 386 12.44 -0.92 12.79
CA THR A 386 11.11 -0.32 12.98
C THR A 386 11.15 1.20 13.08
N VAL A 387 11.98 1.77 13.97
CA VAL A 387 12.01 3.23 14.21
C VAL A 387 12.44 3.98 12.95
N ARG A 388 13.56 3.57 12.33
CA ARG A 388 14.05 4.21 11.11
C ARG A 388 13.05 4.10 9.98
N SER A 389 12.47 2.92 9.79
CA SER A 389 11.46 2.67 8.75
C SER A 389 10.20 3.52 8.99
N SER A 390 9.75 3.66 10.23
CA SER A 390 8.59 4.49 10.59
C SER A 390 8.84 5.97 10.33
N LEU A 391 9.99 6.49 10.72
CA LEU A 391 10.38 7.88 10.47
C LEU A 391 10.47 8.19 8.98
N VAL A 392 11.11 7.31 8.19
CA VAL A 392 11.17 7.47 6.73
C VAL A 392 9.78 7.33 6.10
N ALA A 393 8.96 6.39 6.56
CA ALA A 393 7.61 6.17 6.03
C ALA A 393 6.67 7.37 6.23
N THR A 394 6.80 8.07 7.37
CA THR A 394 5.98 9.24 7.71
C THR A 394 6.55 10.54 7.20
N SER A 395 7.83 10.59 6.83
CA SER A 395 8.51 11.86 6.49
C SER A 395 7.80 12.60 5.36
N ARG A 396 7.44 11.90 4.29
CA ARG A 396 6.88 12.50 3.08
C ARG A 396 5.47 13.07 3.27
N GLN A 397 4.53 12.30 3.82
CA GLN A 397 3.13 12.70 3.93
C GLN A 397 2.74 13.21 5.31
N GLY A 398 3.49 12.87 6.35
CA GLY A 398 3.22 13.28 7.73
C GLY A 398 4.11 14.41 8.18
N LEU A 399 5.40 14.11 8.40
CA LEU A 399 6.33 14.99 9.10
C LEU A 399 6.56 16.33 8.36
N PHE A 400 6.71 16.31 7.04
CA PHE A 400 6.95 17.53 6.25
C PHE A 400 5.70 18.06 5.59
N PHE A 401 4.88 17.20 4.96
CA PHE A 401 3.74 17.67 4.17
C PHE A 401 2.68 18.37 5.02
N ILE A 402 2.27 17.80 6.16
CA ILE A 402 1.21 18.38 6.98
C ILE A 402 1.57 19.77 7.48
N PRO A 403 2.76 20.04 8.09
CA PRO A 403 3.14 21.38 8.48
C PRO A 403 3.24 22.35 7.30
N LEU A 404 3.84 21.91 6.18
CA LEU A 404 3.94 22.74 4.98
C LEU A 404 2.56 23.09 4.42
N LEU A 405 1.62 22.15 4.41
CA LEU A 405 0.25 22.33 3.94
C LEU A 405 -0.54 23.34 4.81
N LEU A 406 -0.22 23.44 6.10
CA LEU A 406 -0.85 24.41 7.01
C LEU A 406 -0.22 25.82 6.92
N ILE A 407 1.07 25.91 6.60
CA ILE A 407 1.83 27.16 6.62
C ILE A 407 1.88 27.81 5.24
N LEU A 408 2.32 27.08 4.19
CA LEU A 408 2.58 27.64 2.87
C LEU A 408 1.35 28.28 2.19
N PRO A 409 0.14 27.66 2.23
CA PRO A 409 -1.04 28.29 1.63
C PRO A 409 -1.45 29.59 2.33
N ARG A 410 -1.16 29.74 3.64
CA ARG A 410 -1.43 30.97 4.37
C ARG A 410 -0.48 32.11 4.00
N LEU A 411 0.78 31.77 3.66
CA LEU A 411 1.81 32.75 3.32
C LEU A 411 1.80 33.14 1.83
N PHE A 412 1.57 32.16 0.95
CA PHE A 412 1.73 32.28 -0.50
C PHE A 412 0.46 31.97 -1.30
N GLY A 413 -0.71 31.80 -0.64
CA GLY A 413 -1.97 31.47 -1.31
C GLY A 413 -1.89 30.17 -2.12
N GLU A 414 -2.47 30.17 -3.31
CA GLU A 414 -2.51 29.02 -4.22
C GLU A 414 -1.12 28.52 -4.64
N ARG A 415 -0.15 29.42 -4.81
CA ARG A 415 1.24 29.01 -5.11
C ARG A 415 1.82 28.18 -3.97
N GLY A 416 1.56 28.57 -2.73
CA GLY A 416 1.95 27.80 -1.55
C GLY A 416 1.34 26.38 -1.56
N LEU A 417 0.08 26.25 -1.95
CA LEU A 417 -0.61 24.97 -2.06
C LEU A 417 0.03 24.06 -3.14
N ILE A 418 0.38 24.62 -4.29
CA ILE A 418 1.02 23.90 -5.40
C ILE A 418 2.42 23.37 -4.99
N PHE A 419 3.20 24.16 -4.27
CA PHE A 419 4.58 23.79 -3.90
C PHE A 419 4.69 22.87 -2.68
N CYS A 420 3.65 22.74 -1.84
CA CYS A 420 3.68 21.94 -0.61
C CYS A 420 4.24 20.52 -0.81
N GLN A 421 3.74 19.80 -1.82
CA GLN A 421 4.16 18.42 -2.07
C GLN A 421 5.61 18.33 -2.52
N SER A 422 6.05 19.24 -3.37
CA SER A 422 7.42 19.24 -3.91
C SER A 422 8.47 19.55 -2.84
N ILE A 423 8.19 20.51 -1.99
CA ILE A 423 9.09 20.84 -0.86
C ILE A 423 9.13 19.68 0.13
N SER A 424 7.96 19.04 0.40
CA SER A 424 7.90 17.86 1.25
C SER A 424 8.70 16.69 0.68
N ASP A 425 8.63 16.43 -0.63
CA ASP A 425 9.34 15.34 -1.29
C ASP A 425 10.87 15.53 -1.20
N LEU A 426 11.37 16.73 -1.43
CA LEU A 426 12.79 17.06 -1.29
C LEU A 426 13.26 16.99 0.16
N SER A 427 12.47 17.53 1.10
CA SER A 427 12.77 17.44 2.53
C SER A 427 12.82 15.99 3.03
N ALA A 428 11.87 15.17 2.58
CA ALA A 428 11.83 13.75 2.92
C ALA A 428 13.02 12.97 2.30
N LEU A 429 13.45 13.32 1.09
CA LEU A 429 14.65 12.76 0.46
C LEU A 429 15.89 13.04 1.32
N LEU A 430 16.14 14.29 1.66
CA LEU A 430 17.28 14.70 2.48
C LEU A 430 17.25 14.00 3.86
N PHE A 431 16.11 14.06 4.52
CA PHE A 431 15.90 13.41 5.82
C PHE A 431 16.17 11.90 5.76
N SER A 432 15.62 11.23 4.75
CA SER A 432 15.82 9.79 4.55
C SER A 432 17.29 9.45 4.31
N PHE A 433 18.00 10.26 3.53
CA PHE A 433 19.43 10.08 3.27
C PHE A 433 20.24 10.19 4.56
N PHE A 434 20.03 11.24 5.37
CA PHE A 434 20.75 11.42 6.65
C PHE A 434 20.47 10.28 7.63
N LEU A 435 19.20 9.85 7.75
CA LEU A 435 18.81 8.82 8.69
C LEU A 435 19.36 7.43 8.33
N THR A 436 19.65 7.22 7.04
CA THR A 436 19.97 5.87 6.52
C THR A 436 21.39 5.72 5.98
N ARG A 437 22.17 6.81 5.90
CA ARG A 437 23.54 6.81 5.33
C ARG A 437 24.50 5.76 5.93
N ASN A 438 24.30 5.39 7.18
CA ASN A 438 25.16 4.45 7.89
C ASN A 438 24.56 3.04 8.01
N ILE A 439 23.44 2.72 7.36
CA ILE A 439 22.75 1.42 7.51
C ILE A 439 23.67 0.25 7.17
N PHE A 440 24.44 0.35 6.10
CA PHE A 440 25.32 -0.72 5.65
C PHE A 440 26.69 -0.73 6.35
N ARG A 441 27.01 0.31 7.14
CA ARG A 441 28.25 0.34 7.95
C ARG A 441 28.06 -0.34 9.30
N THR A 442 26.84 -0.29 9.84
CA THR A 442 26.51 -0.94 11.10
C THR A 442 26.14 -2.39 10.79
N GLN A 443 27.13 -3.29 10.80
CA GLN A 443 26.88 -4.74 10.77
C GLN A 443 26.10 -5.10 12.03
N MET A 444 24.77 -5.21 11.91
CA MET A 444 23.97 -5.79 13.00
C MET A 444 24.04 -7.31 12.85
N PRO A 445 24.61 -8.04 13.83
CA PRO A 445 24.48 -9.48 13.88
C PRO A 445 23.00 -9.86 13.93
N CYS A 446 22.64 -10.92 13.27
CA CYS A 446 21.33 -11.57 13.37
C CYS A 446 21.16 -12.09 14.82
N THR A 447 20.89 -11.19 15.77
CA THR A 447 20.58 -11.52 17.17
C THR A 447 19.09 -11.86 17.30
N GLN A 448 18.62 -12.83 16.52
CA GLN A 448 17.58 -13.72 17.00
C GLN A 448 18.25 -15.07 17.33
N LYS A 449 19.03 -15.11 18.41
CA LYS A 449 19.20 -16.33 19.20
C LYS A 449 17.77 -16.80 19.48
N ALA A 450 17.40 -17.91 18.86
CA ALA A 450 16.24 -18.66 19.31
C ALA A 450 16.36 -18.75 20.82
N SER A 451 15.36 -18.27 21.55
CA SER A 451 15.11 -18.72 22.90
C SER A 451 14.81 -20.21 22.76
N SER A 452 15.83 -21.02 22.74
CA SER A 452 15.75 -22.44 23.02
C SER A 452 15.05 -22.54 24.38
N PRO A 453 13.98 -23.34 24.50
CA PRO A 453 13.45 -23.63 25.80
C PRO A 453 14.59 -24.19 26.67
N PRO A 454 14.67 -23.86 27.98
CA PRO A 454 15.70 -24.42 28.85
C PRO A 454 15.62 -25.94 28.74
N ALA A 455 16.75 -26.54 28.42
CA ALA A 455 16.89 -27.98 28.44
C ALA A 455 16.45 -28.45 29.85
N GLY A 456 15.38 -29.21 29.90
CA GLY A 456 14.90 -29.81 31.13
C GLY A 456 16.06 -30.59 31.73
N LYS A 457 16.44 -30.20 32.94
CA LYS A 457 17.24 -31.08 33.80
C LYS A 457 16.32 -32.25 34.13
N GLY A 458 16.75 -33.41 33.70
CA GLY A 458 16.11 -34.70 33.93
C GLY A 458 16.01 -35.10 35.37
#